data_7e730370fc8b52f6d514235335208b7c
#
_entry.id   7e730370fc8b52f6d514235335208b7c
#
_cell.length_a   1.000
_cell.length_b   1.000
_cell.length_c   1.000
_cell.angle_alpha   90.00
_cell.angle_beta   90.00
_cell.angle_gamma   90.00
#
_symmetry.space_group_name_H-M   'P 1'
#
loop_
_entity.id
_entity.type
_entity.pdbx_description
1 polymer ?
#
loop_
_entity_poly.entity_id
_entity_poly.type
_entity_poly.pdbx_seq_one_letter_code
_entity_poly.pdbx_strand_id
1 'polypeptide(L)'
;MATGVLEEWCGAPVTVEVRHRADGRLLIPSAERTCGRGSTQAEAQAEGDAFLPPERVAELMWLSPGARVQFRTVHLRAGTDKVVTASAVVALDRISPEERSVLSTTDTPLGRALAAGGGVRRVMVASSEPTRLEPAVRPPGDTGAPVLIVTALLCRGTVPIGLVRETFLRSLLDRDAVHDA
;
A
#
# COMPACT_ATOMS: atom_id res chain seq x y z
N MET A 1 -10.24 -7.49 -1.93
CA MET A 1 -11.48 -6.98 -1.30
C MET A 1 -11.67 -5.47 -1.51
N ALA A 2 -10.63 -4.65 -1.45
CA ALA A 2 -10.79 -3.22 -1.70
C ALA A 2 -11.30 -2.88 -3.11
N THR A 3 -10.86 -3.59 -4.14
CA THR A 3 -11.29 -3.33 -5.53
C THR A 3 -12.79 -3.52 -5.74
N GLY A 4 -13.41 -4.59 -5.23
CA GLY A 4 -14.85 -4.80 -5.42
C GLY A 4 -15.72 -3.75 -4.75
N VAL A 5 -15.37 -3.31 -3.54
CA VAL A 5 -16.07 -2.21 -2.85
C VAL A 5 -15.89 -0.89 -3.59
N LEU A 6 -14.68 -0.64 -4.12
CA LEU A 6 -14.42 0.55 -4.91
C LEU A 6 -15.16 0.53 -6.25
N GLU A 7 -15.30 -0.63 -6.89
CA GLU A 7 -16.09 -0.80 -8.12
C GLU A 7 -17.56 -0.48 -7.88
N GLU A 8 -18.10 -0.99 -6.78
CA GLU A 8 -19.48 -0.69 -6.37
C GLU A 8 -19.66 0.80 -6.10
N TRP A 9 -18.75 1.41 -5.34
CA TRP A 9 -18.81 2.82 -5.02
C TRP A 9 -18.60 3.72 -6.26
N CYS A 10 -17.62 3.42 -7.11
CA CYS A 10 -17.31 4.21 -8.28
C CYS A 10 -18.32 4.02 -9.43
N GLY A 11 -19.20 3.00 -9.36
CA GLY A 11 -20.07 2.62 -10.46
C GLY A 11 -19.31 2.23 -11.74
N ALA A 12 -18.02 1.88 -11.63
CA ALA A 12 -17.12 1.62 -12.75
C ALA A 12 -16.07 0.57 -12.38
N PRO A 13 -15.57 -0.21 -13.36
CA PRO A 13 -14.47 -1.15 -13.13
C PRO A 13 -13.23 -0.44 -12.57
N VAL A 14 -12.61 -1.06 -11.56
CA VAL A 14 -11.36 -0.57 -10.98
C VAL A 14 -10.19 -1.40 -11.49
N THR A 15 -9.26 -0.74 -12.15
CA THR A 15 -8.02 -1.35 -12.65
C THR A 15 -6.87 -1.10 -11.69
N VAL A 16 -5.94 -2.06 -11.65
CA VAL A 16 -4.71 -1.99 -10.85
C VAL A 16 -3.53 -1.73 -11.77
N GLU A 17 -2.82 -0.65 -11.52
CA GLU A 17 -1.57 -0.32 -12.20
C GLU A 17 -0.41 -0.49 -11.21
N VAL A 18 0.45 -1.47 -11.42
CA VAL A 18 1.64 -1.66 -10.58
C VAL A 18 2.72 -0.66 -11.00
N ARG A 19 3.07 0.24 -10.10
CA ARG A 19 4.07 1.29 -10.32
C ARG A 19 5.47 0.86 -9.92
N HIS A 20 5.56 0.12 -8.83
CA HIS A 20 6.83 -0.37 -8.31
C HIS A 20 6.65 -1.75 -7.71
N ARG A 21 7.67 -2.58 -7.88
CA ARG A 21 7.78 -3.91 -7.29
C ARG A 21 9.24 -4.24 -7.07
N ALA A 22 9.62 -4.55 -5.85
CA ALA A 22 10.99 -4.94 -5.51
C ALA A 22 11.01 -5.97 -4.39
N ASP A 23 11.72 -7.06 -4.59
CA ASP A 23 12.04 -8.02 -3.55
C ASP A 23 13.33 -7.56 -2.84
N GLY A 24 13.35 -7.72 -1.53
CA GLY A 24 14.50 -7.28 -0.73
C GLY A 24 14.52 -7.91 0.67
N ARG A 25 15.40 -7.37 1.48
CA ARG A 25 15.47 -7.67 2.91
C ARG A 25 15.07 -6.46 3.72
N LEU A 26 14.31 -6.68 4.79
CA LEU A 26 13.96 -5.62 5.71
C LEU A 26 15.20 -5.22 6.52
N LEU A 27 15.78 -4.09 6.18
CA LEU A 27 16.93 -3.52 6.88
C LEU A 27 16.41 -2.65 8.01
N ILE A 28 16.69 -3.04 9.25
CA ILE A 28 16.39 -2.24 10.43
C ILE A 28 17.72 -1.60 10.82
N PRO A 29 17.85 -0.26 10.77
CA PRO A 29 19.06 0.41 11.23
C PRO A 29 19.31 0.05 12.69
N SER A 30 20.48 -0.54 13.00
CA SER A 30 20.89 -0.68 14.39
C SER A 30 21.26 0.69 14.93
N ALA A 31 20.81 1.03 16.14
CA ALA A 31 21.06 2.33 16.77
C ALA A 31 22.57 2.70 16.93
N GLU A 32 23.47 1.80 16.59
CA GLU A 32 24.92 1.98 16.74
C GLU A 32 25.67 2.46 15.50
N ARG A 33 24.99 2.68 14.35
CA ARG A 33 25.68 3.12 13.12
C ARG A 33 25.31 4.52 12.67
N THR A 34 25.62 5.50 13.49
CA THR A 34 25.71 6.89 13.07
C THR A 34 27.15 7.22 12.67
N CYS A 35 27.66 6.64 11.61
CA CYS A 35 28.80 7.20 10.83
C CYS A 35 29.08 6.28 9.63
N GLY A 36 28.69 6.68 8.44
CA GLY A 36 29.09 5.97 7.23
C GLY A 36 28.17 6.28 6.06
N ARG A 37 28.64 7.14 5.18
CA ARG A 37 28.08 7.41 3.86
C ARG A 37 27.78 6.13 3.09
N GLY A 38 26.61 6.11 2.46
CA GLY A 38 26.39 5.41 1.20
C GLY A 38 25.71 4.09 1.33
N SER A 39 24.41 4.07 1.04
CA SER A 39 23.84 2.95 0.32
C SER A 39 22.54 3.36 -0.34
N THR A 40 22.50 3.09 -1.60
CA THR A 40 21.53 3.34 -2.67
C THR A 40 20.12 2.76 -2.47
N GLN A 41 19.73 2.35 -1.27
CA GLN A 41 18.38 1.83 -0.97
C GLN A 41 17.42 2.89 -0.42
N ALA A 42 17.90 4.09 -0.08
CA ALA A 42 17.05 5.21 0.33
C ALA A 42 16.34 5.88 -0.86
N GLU A 43 16.84 5.68 -2.08
CA GLU A 43 16.30 6.34 -3.28
C GLU A 43 15.01 5.70 -3.82
N ALA A 44 14.75 4.42 -3.54
CA ALA A 44 13.50 3.77 -3.95
C ALA A 44 12.29 4.17 -3.10
N GLN A 45 12.51 4.89 -1.99
CA GLN A 45 11.46 5.39 -1.11
C GLN A 45 11.02 6.83 -1.39
N ALA A 46 11.67 7.53 -2.31
CA ALA A 46 11.53 8.98 -2.47
C ALA A 46 10.39 9.45 -3.38
N GLU A 47 9.67 8.57 -4.06
CA GLU A 47 8.60 8.97 -4.99
C GLU A 47 7.17 8.58 -4.57
N GLY A 48 6.94 8.18 -3.36
CA GLY A 48 5.59 7.90 -2.86
C GLY A 48 5.46 8.26 -1.40
N ASP A 49 4.32 8.79 -1.00
CA ASP A 49 3.91 9.00 0.38
C ASP A 49 4.59 8.01 1.33
N ALA A 50 5.40 8.53 2.26
CA ALA A 50 6.31 7.74 3.06
C ALA A 50 5.62 6.51 3.68
N PHE A 51 5.98 5.32 3.19
CA PHE A 51 5.61 4.09 3.87
C PHE A 51 6.17 4.15 5.31
N LEU A 52 5.63 3.37 6.21
CA LEU A 52 6.09 3.38 7.60
C LEU A 52 7.60 3.09 7.69
N PRO A 53 8.30 3.64 8.70
CA PRO A 53 9.70 3.31 8.97
C PRO A 53 9.91 1.80 9.09
N PRO A 54 11.05 1.26 8.65
CA PRO A 54 11.34 -0.18 8.68
C PRO A 54 11.15 -0.83 10.05
N GLU A 55 11.48 -0.11 11.12
CA GLU A 55 11.31 -0.56 12.51
C GLU A 55 9.82 -0.76 12.83
N ARG A 56 8.98 0.14 12.38
CA ARG A 56 7.53 0.07 12.61
C ARG A 56 6.91 -1.05 11.78
N VAL A 57 7.39 -1.27 10.56
CA VAL A 57 6.99 -2.42 9.72
C VAL A 57 7.37 -3.72 10.42
N ALA A 58 8.61 -3.83 10.93
CA ALA A 58 9.09 -5.01 11.65
C ALA A 58 8.24 -5.30 12.88
N GLU A 59 7.97 -4.29 13.69
CA GLU A 59 7.14 -4.40 14.89
C GLU A 59 5.73 -4.90 14.55
N LEU A 60 5.02 -4.22 13.65
CA LEU A 60 3.66 -4.56 13.28
C LEU A 60 3.53 -5.94 12.65
N MET A 61 4.50 -6.32 11.84
CA MET A 61 4.50 -7.59 11.14
C MET A 61 5.25 -8.70 11.88
N TRP A 62 5.82 -8.44 13.06
CA TRP A 62 6.65 -9.39 13.83
C TRP A 62 7.77 -9.99 12.96
N LEU A 63 8.50 -9.14 12.26
CA LEU A 63 9.59 -9.53 11.39
C LEU A 63 10.96 -9.33 12.08
N SER A 64 11.83 -10.29 11.90
CA SER A 64 13.22 -10.14 12.30
C SER A 64 14.00 -9.28 11.30
N PRO A 65 15.09 -8.61 11.73
CA PRO A 65 16.02 -7.97 10.81
C PRO A 65 16.47 -8.93 9.71
N GLY A 66 16.50 -8.46 8.48
CA GLY A 66 16.90 -9.28 7.33
C GLY A 66 15.80 -10.19 6.78
N ALA A 67 14.58 -10.17 7.33
CA ALA A 67 13.45 -10.90 6.77
C ALA A 67 13.24 -10.56 5.28
N ARG A 68 12.92 -11.58 4.49
CA ARG A 68 12.65 -11.40 3.05
C ARG A 68 11.27 -10.78 2.85
N VAL A 69 11.25 -9.66 2.16
CA VAL A 69 10.02 -8.91 1.90
C VAL A 69 9.92 -8.51 0.44
N GLN A 70 8.70 -8.32 -0.04
CA GLN A 70 8.41 -7.62 -1.28
C GLN A 70 7.77 -6.28 -0.96
N PHE A 71 8.34 -5.21 -1.51
CA PHE A 71 7.71 -3.89 -1.56
C PHE A 71 6.91 -3.76 -2.85
N ARG A 72 5.72 -3.19 -2.76
CA ARG A 72 4.85 -2.98 -3.91
C ARG A 72 4.09 -1.67 -3.76
N THR A 73 4.10 -0.86 -4.83
CA THR A 73 3.26 0.34 -4.93
C THR A 73 2.36 0.19 -6.15
N VAL A 74 1.08 0.49 -5.97
CA VAL A 74 0.06 0.40 -7.01
C VAL A 74 -0.82 1.63 -7.03
N HIS A 75 -1.33 1.98 -8.20
CA HIS A 75 -2.44 2.90 -8.35
C HIS A 75 -3.71 2.12 -8.67
N LEU A 76 -4.80 2.45 -8.01
CA LEU A 76 -6.13 2.00 -8.39
C LEU A 76 -6.80 3.11 -9.18
N ARG A 77 -7.31 2.74 -10.35
CA ARG A 77 -7.98 3.67 -11.26
C ARG A 77 -9.41 3.24 -11.51
N ALA A 78 -10.32 4.18 -11.44
CA ALA A 78 -11.69 4.02 -11.90
C ALA A 78 -11.83 4.81 -13.22
N GLY A 79 -11.89 4.10 -14.34
CA GLY A 79 -11.73 4.72 -15.67
C GLY A 79 -10.33 5.36 -15.80
N THR A 80 -10.29 6.65 -16.13
CA THR A 80 -9.04 7.43 -16.27
C THR A 80 -8.48 7.94 -14.94
N ASP A 81 -9.32 8.04 -13.91
CA ASP A 81 -8.97 8.72 -12.67
C ASP A 81 -8.26 7.80 -11.69
N LYS A 82 -7.15 8.28 -11.15
CA LYS A 82 -6.49 7.65 -10.02
C LYS A 82 -7.28 7.96 -8.75
N VAL A 83 -7.82 6.93 -8.11
CA VAL A 83 -8.68 7.07 -6.92
C VAL A 83 -7.99 6.63 -5.63
N VAL A 84 -7.02 5.72 -5.73
CA VAL A 84 -6.22 5.26 -4.57
C VAL A 84 -4.77 5.06 -5.00
N THR A 85 -3.84 5.44 -4.13
CA THR A 85 -2.46 4.96 -4.14
C THR A 85 -2.30 3.99 -2.99
N ALA A 86 -1.78 2.79 -3.25
CA ALA A 86 -1.52 1.81 -2.21
C ALA A 86 -0.08 1.35 -2.24
N SER A 87 0.56 1.35 -1.07
CA SER A 87 1.88 0.76 -0.86
C SER A 87 1.76 -0.44 0.08
N ALA A 88 2.50 -1.49 -0.18
CA ALA A 88 2.46 -2.71 0.60
C ALA A 88 3.84 -3.30 0.84
N VAL A 89 3.99 -3.95 2.00
CA VAL A 89 5.10 -4.87 2.30
C VAL A 89 4.51 -6.25 2.53
N VAL A 90 5.05 -7.25 1.87
CA VAL A 90 4.64 -8.65 2.01
C VAL A 90 5.82 -9.48 2.52
N ALA A 91 5.61 -10.27 3.58
CA ALA A 91 6.60 -11.18 4.12
C ALA A 91 6.69 -12.44 3.24
N LEU A 92 7.72 -12.53 2.40
CA LEU A 92 7.85 -13.60 1.40
C LEU A 92 7.95 -15.01 2.00
N ASP A 93 8.48 -15.12 3.21
CA ASP A 93 8.64 -16.42 3.87
C ASP A 93 7.34 -16.91 4.56
N ARG A 94 6.27 -16.09 4.53
CA ARG A 94 4.96 -16.41 5.12
C ARG A 94 3.85 -16.65 4.09
N ILE A 95 4.20 -16.65 2.81
CA ILE A 95 3.30 -16.91 1.70
C ILE A 95 3.80 -18.11 0.89
N SER A 96 2.89 -18.74 0.15
CA SER A 96 3.24 -19.91 -0.65
C SER A 96 4.12 -19.54 -1.86
N PRO A 97 4.84 -20.52 -2.45
CA PRO A 97 5.59 -20.30 -3.68
C PRO A 97 4.70 -19.80 -4.83
N GLU A 98 3.46 -20.30 -4.92
CA GLU A 98 2.48 -19.92 -5.93
C GLU A 98 2.06 -18.46 -5.77
N GLU A 99 1.73 -18.05 -4.54
CA GLU A 99 1.40 -16.65 -4.22
C GLU A 99 2.57 -15.72 -4.52
N ARG A 100 3.79 -16.14 -4.18
CA ARG A 100 5.01 -15.40 -4.48
C ARG A 100 5.19 -15.24 -5.99
N SER A 101 4.99 -16.32 -6.75
CA SER A 101 5.05 -16.27 -8.22
C SER A 101 4.04 -15.28 -8.78
N VAL A 102 2.77 -15.37 -8.36
CA VAL A 102 1.71 -14.44 -8.80
C VAL A 102 2.08 -12.98 -8.47
N LEU A 103 2.56 -12.73 -7.26
CA LEU A 103 2.94 -11.38 -6.84
C LEU A 103 4.13 -10.83 -7.63
N SER A 104 5.05 -11.69 -8.06
CA SER A 104 6.25 -11.28 -8.81
C SER A 104 6.03 -11.10 -10.29
N THR A 105 5.06 -11.81 -10.88
CA THR A 105 4.90 -11.87 -12.35
C THR A 105 3.64 -11.22 -12.89
N THR A 106 2.66 -10.92 -12.02
CA THR A 106 1.36 -10.39 -12.48
C THR A 106 0.98 -9.08 -11.80
N ASP A 107 0.05 -8.35 -12.40
CA ASP A 107 -0.56 -7.15 -11.82
C ASP A 107 -1.82 -7.46 -11.00
N THR A 108 -1.99 -8.72 -10.62
CA THR A 108 -3.10 -9.16 -9.77
C THR A 108 -3.17 -8.33 -8.49
N PRO A 109 -4.34 -7.83 -8.08
CA PRO A 109 -4.54 -7.15 -6.81
C PRO A 109 -4.02 -7.99 -5.64
N LEU A 110 -3.32 -7.35 -4.69
CA LEU A 110 -2.66 -8.04 -3.57
C LEU A 110 -3.60 -8.98 -2.82
N GLY A 111 -4.79 -8.52 -2.49
CA GLY A 111 -5.78 -9.33 -1.77
C GLY A 111 -6.20 -10.59 -2.54
N ARG A 112 -6.29 -10.51 -3.87
CA ARG A 112 -6.61 -11.65 -4.74
C ARG A 112 -5.42 -12.60 -4.86
N ALA A 113 -4.21 -12.07 -5.00
CA ALA A 113 -3.00 -12.88 -5.08
C ALA A 113 -2.77 -13.70 -3.80
N LEU A 114 -3.06 -13.14 -2.63
CA LEU A 114 -2.90 -13.81 -1.33
C LEU A 114 -4.09 -14.70 -0.92
N ALA A 115 -5.22 -14.62 -1.62
CA ALA A 115 -6.39 -15.44 -1.30
C ALA A 115 -6.21 -16.93 -1.66
N ALA A 116 -5.32 -17.25 -2.60
CA ALA A 116 -5.08 -18.61 -3.06
C ALA A 116 -4.53 -19.53 -1.96
N GLY A 117 -3.75 -19.01 -1.03
CA GLY A 117 -3.18 -19.74 0.12
C GLY A 117 -4.08 -19.82 1.35
N GLY A 118 -5.37 -19.49 1.23
CA GLY A 118 -6.34 -19.49 2.33
C GLY A 118 -6.83 -18.10 2.71
N GLY A 119 -7.88 -18.05 3.51
CA GLY A 119 -8.53 -16.79 3.87
C GLY A 119 -7.59 -15.76 4.49
N VAL A 120 -7.54 -14.59 3.90
CA VAL A 120 -6.80 -13.44 4.42
C VAL A 120 -7.76 -12.49 5.11
N ARG A 121 -7.49 -12.22 6.39
CA ARG A 121 -8.21 -11.23 7.18
C ARG A 121 -7.45 -9.91 7.16
N ARG A 122 -8.16 -8.82 6.91
CA ARG A 122 -7.62 -7.47 7.03
C ARG A 122 -7.91 -6.93 8.44
N VAL A 123 -6.88 -6.46 9.11
CA VAL A 123 -6.98 -5.82 10.43
C VAL A 123 -6.51 -4.38 10.29
N MET A 124 -7.41 -3.43 10.53
CA MET A 124 -7.06 -2.01 10.51
C MET A 124 -6.15 -1.69 11.68
N VAL A 125 -5.01 -1.07 11.40
CA VAL A 125 -4.02 -0.64 12.40
C VAL A 125 -4.21 0.84 12.73
N ALA A 126 -4.42 1.65 11.69
CA ALA A 126 -4.63 3.08 11.83
C ALA A 126 -5.45 3.60 10.65
N SER A 127 -6.25 4.62 10.91
CA SER A 127 -6.80 5.49 9.88
C SER A 127 -6.58 6.93 10.30
N SER A 128 -6.25 7.79 9.36
CA SER A 128 -6.06 9.22 9.60
C SER A 128 -6.59 10.01 8.42
N GLU A 129 -7.24 11.12 8.75
CA GLU A 129 -7.36 12.19 7.74
C GLU A 129 -5.96 12.77 7.54
N PRO A 130 -5.58 13.10 6.30
CA PRO A 130 -4.32 13.80 6.07
C PRO A 130 -4.38 15.08 6.89
N THR A 131 -3.40 15.27 7.75
CA THR A 131 -3.24 16.55 8.45
C THR A 131 -3.31 17.62 7.37
N ARG A 132 -4.23 18.56 7.51
CA ARG A 132 -4.25 19.75 6.65
C ARG A 132 -2.88 20.41 6.78
N LEU A 133 -1.96 20.02 5.90
CA LEU A 133 -0.87 20.90 5.56
C LEU A 133 -1.57 22.20 5.19
N GLU A 134 -1.15 23.28 5.84
CA GLU A 134 -1.73 24.62 5.67
C GLU A 134 -2.15 24.84 4.22
N PRO A 135 -3.26 25.56 3.97
CA PRO A 135 -3.76 25.77 2.64
C PRO A 135 -2.75 26.62 1.85
N ALA A 136 -1.65 26.01 1.43
CA ALA A 136 -1.00 26.49 0.22
C ALA A 136 -2.14 26.47 -0.80
N VAL A 137 -2.47 27.66 -1.32
CA VAL A 137 -3.54 27.90 -2.30
C VAL A 137 -3.47 26.80 -3.34
N ARG A 138 -4.19 25.70 -3.11
CA ARG A 138 -4.24 24.59 -4.06
C ARG A 138 -5.14 25.05 -5.21
N PRO A 139 -4.70 24.87 -6.45
CA PRO A 139 -5.52 25.18 -7.59
C PRO A 139 -6.84 24.40 -7.49
N PRO A 140 -7.99 25.00 -7.81
CA PRO A 140 -9.24 24.29 -7.93
C PRO A 140 -9.07 23.15 -8.94
N GLY A 141 -9.45 21.91 -8.58
CA GLY A 141 -9.31 20.74 -9.43
C GLY A 141 -8.13 19.81 -9.10
N ASP A 142 -7.42 19.98 -7.98
CA ASP A 142 -6.40 19.01 -7.52
C ASP A 142 -7.07 17.70 -7.05
N THR A 143 -7.43 16.85 -8.02
CA THR A 143 -8.04 15.53 -7.77
C THR A 143 -7.07 14.54 -7.13
N GLY A 144 -5.78 14.86 -7.06
CA GLY A 144 -4.74 14.04 -6.46
C GLY A 144 -4.58 14.24 -4.95
N ALA A 145 -5.32 15.18 -4.33
CA ALA A 145 -5.21 15.43 -2.90
C ALA A 145 -5.69 14.22 -2.06
N PRO A 146 -4.93 13.75 -1.07
CA PRO A 146 -5.37 12.69 -0.18
C PRO A 146 -6.54 13.16 0.70
N VAL A 147 -7.53 12.27 0.90
CA VAL A 147 -8.70 12.54 1.76
C VAL A 147 -8.77 11.57 2.93
N LEU A 148 -8.20 10.37 2.80
CA LEU A 148 -8.14 9.37 3.85
C LEU A 148 -6.90 8.51 3.66
N ILE A 149 -6.23 8.18 4.75
CA ILE A 149 -5.12 7.23 4.77
C ILE A 149 -5.51 6.07 5.70
N VAL A 150 -5.42 4.85 5.18
CA VAL A 150 -5.72 3.63 5.94
C VAL A 150 -4.49 2.74 5.94
N THR A 151 -4.05 2.32 7.13
CA THR A 151 -3.01 1.31 7.29
C THR A 151 -3.63 0.05 7.88
N ALA A 152 -3.39 -1.09 7.26
CA ALA A 152 -3.95 -2.36 7.67
C ALA A 152 -2.96 -3.51 7.54
N LEU A 153 -3.03 -4.46 8.49
CA LEU A 153 -2.36 -5.75 8.39
C LEU A 153 -3.21 -6.73 7.59
N LEU A 154 -2.56 -7.50 6.76
CA LEU A 154 -3.12 -8.70 6.12
C LEU A 154 -2.64 -9.91 6.92
N CYS A 155 -3.57 -10.65 7.49
CA CYS A 155 -3.25 -11.77 8.37
C CYS A 155 -3.83 -13.07 7.84
N ARG A 156 -3.06 -14.16 7.97
CA ARG A 156 -3.55 -15.53 7.81
C ARG A 156 -3.64 -16.17 9.19
N GLY A 157 -4.87 -16.42 9.65
CA GLY A 157 -5.10 -16.68 11.07
C GLY A 157 -4.66 -15.48 11.92
N THR A 158 -3.71 -15.71 12.83
CA THR A 158 -3.12 -14.67 13.68
C THR A 158 -1.80 -14.11 13.13
N VAL A 159 -1.24 -14.71 12.07
CA VAL A 159 0.08 -14.36 11.55
C VAL A 159 -0.03 -13.24 10.54
N PRO A 160 0.63 -12.07 10.74
CA PRO A 160 0.71 -11.03 9.73
C PRO A 160 1.54 -11.53 8.54
N ILE A 161 0.97 -11.47 7.32
CA ILE A 161 1.64 -11.83 6.07
C ILE A 161 1.92 -10.61 5.21
N GLY A 162 1.26 -9.49 5.47
CA GLY A 162 1.47 -8.24 4.76
C GLY A 162 1.00 -7.04 5.57
N LEU A 163 1.53 -5.89 5.20
CA LEU A 163 1.12 -4.57 5.69
C LEU A 163 0.80 -3.72 4.47
N VAL A 164 -0.34 -3.06 4.46
CA VAL A 164 -0.77 -2.20 3.36
C VAL A 164 -1.13 -0.82 3.90
N ARG A 165 -0.71 0.21 3.19
CA ARG A 165 -1.13 1.59 3.39
C ARG A 165 -1.83 2.07 2.14
N GLU A 166 -3.06 2.50 2.26
CA GLU A 166 -3.90 2.99 1.19
C GLU A 166 -4.17 4.47 1.42
N THR A 167 -3.89 5.29 0.42
CA THR A 167 -4.16 6.72 0.38
C THR A 167 -5.29 6.94 -0.62
N PHE A 168 -6.47 7.25 -0.11
CA PHE A 168 -7.64 7.58 -0.90
C PHE A 168 -7.55 9.03 -1.35
N LEU A 169 -7.85 9.30 -2.61
CA LEU A 169 -7.70 10.60 -3.24
C LEU A 169 -9.06 11.29 -3.40
N ARG A 170 -9.03 12.61 -3.50
CA ARG A 170 -10.23 13.44 -3.67
C ARG A 170 -11.04 13.05 -4.91
N SER A 171 -10.37 12.62 -5.98
CA SER A 171 -11.04 12.11 -7.19
C SER A 171 -12.06 11.01 -6.92
N LEU A 172 -11.95 10.29 -5.79
CA LEU A 172 -12.95 9.31 -5.38
C LEU A 172 -14.26 9.97 -4.94
N LEU A 173 -14.19 11.10 -4.21
CA LEU A 173 -15.36 11.83 -3.71
C LEU A 173 -16.07 12.63 -4.80
N ASP A 174 -15.31 13.13 -5.78
CA ASP A 174 -15.87 13.97 -6.85
C ASP A 174 -16.78 13.18 -7.80
N ARG A 175 -16.76 11.84 -7.75
CA ARG A 175 -17.60 10.95 -8.54
C ARG A 175 -19.03 10.82 -8.02
N ASP A 176 -19.23 10.90 -6.69
CA ASP A 176 -20.55 10.80 -6.08
C ASP A 176 -21.45 11.98 -6.52
N ALA A 177 -20.85 13.15 -6.79
CA ALA A 177 -21.60 14.33 -7.21
C ALA A 177 -22.24 14.21 -8.63
N VAL A 178 -21.84 13.23 -9.42
CA VAL A 178 -22.34 13.03 -10.80
C VAL A 178 -23.54 12.07 -10.85
N HIS A 179 -23.77 11.27 -9.81
CA HIS A 179 -24.87 10.30 -9.80
C HIS A 179 -26.18 10.84 -9.22
N ASP A 180 -26.15 12.00 -8.56
CA ASP A 180 -27.34 12.67 -7.98
C ASP A 180 -27.92 13.78 -8.89
N ALA A 181 -27.48 13.89 -10.11
CA ALA A 181 -27.96 14.82 -11.12
C ALA A 181 -28.63 14.06 -12.27
#